data_cf3156314095741faac14e4493b794ae
#
_entry.id   cf3156314095741faac14e4493b794ae
#
_cell.length_a   1.000
_cell.length_b   1.000
_cell.length_c   1.000
_cell.angle_alpha   90.00
_cell.angle_beta   90.00
_cell.angle_gamma   90.00
#
_symmetry.space_group_name_H-M   'P 1'
#
loop_
_entity.id
_entity.type
_entity.pdbx_description
1 polymer ?
#
loop_
_entity_poly.entity_id
_entity_poly.type
_entity_poly.pdbx_seq_one_letter_code
_entity_poly.pdbx_strand_id
1 'polypeptide(L)'
;SIKDIKQSFNSEVLLNRPDILSAEHILKSKNANIGAARAAFFPRISLTASSGIASNDLSALFNNNYNTWGIIPNISIPRFDAGKNKSNLEMSKAEKDIALKTYEQTLQKAFYEVLDELAIKSNIGERIYSYDNFIKANKKSYELANKSYELGVSSYLEVLIAQQILYNAEIQDLSLKREEFYNK
;
A
#
# COMPACT_ATOMS: atom_id res chain seq x y z
N SER A 1 28.38 -15.44 -13.15
CA SER A 1 27.76 -15.21 -14.45
C SER A 1 26.29 -14.86 -14.19
N ILE A 2 26.02 -13.60 -13.99
CA ILE A 2 24.67 -13.06 -13.91
C ILE A 2 24.16 -13.08 -15.34
N LYS A 3 23.50 -14.19 -15.72
CA LYS A 3 22.78 -14.28 -16.97
C LYS A 3 21.53 -13.41 -16.86
N ASP A 4 21.61 -12.29 -17.58
CA ASP A 4 20.51 -11.63 -18.23
C ASP A 4 19.13 -11.67 -17.53
N ILE A 5 18.98 -10.86 -16.49
CA ILE A 5 17.69 -10.23 -16.32
C ILE A 5 17.62 -9.25 -17.50
N LYS A 6 16.85 -9.61 -18.52
CA LYS A 6 16.51 -8.69 -19.60
C LYS A 6 16.11 -7.39 -18.97
N GLN A 7 16.84 -6.32 -19.24
CA GLN A 7 16.58 -4.93 -18.81
C GLN A 7 15.26 -4.35 -19.36
N SER A 8 14.39 -5.18 -19.91
CA SER A 8 13.02 -4.85 -20.23
C SER A 8 12.09 -5.39 -19.14
N PHE A 9 12.17 -4.82 -17.94
CA PHE A 9 10.98 -4.84 -17.09
C PHE A 9 9.90 -4.11 -17.90
N ASN A 10 8.97 -4.88 -18.44
CA ASN A 10 7.84 -4.31 -19.13
C ASN A 10 7.11 -3.46 -18.10
N SER A 11 7.03 -2.14 -18.30
CA SER A 11 6.33 -1.21 -17.40
C SER A 11 4.89 -1.64 -17.13
N GLU A 12 4.32 -2.50 -18.00
CA GLU A 12 3.01 -3.13 -17.80
C GLU A 12 2.92 -4.00 -16.53
N VAL A 13 4.03 -4.63 -16.09
CA VAL A 13 4.03 -5.43 -14.85
C VAL A 13 3.82 -4.53 -13.63
N LEU A 14 4.42 -3.33 -13.65
CA LEU A 14 4.23 -2.35 -12.58
C LEU A 14 2.79 -1.84 -12.55
N LEU A 15 2.16 -1.62 -13.69
CA LEU A 15 0.77 -1.15 -13.77
C LEU A 15 -0.24 -2.15 -13.20
N ASN A 16 0.11 -3.43 -13.09
CA ASN A 16 -0.72 -4.47 -12.49
C ASN A 16 -0.55 -4.59 -10.97
N ARG A 17 0.30 -3.77 -10.34
CA ARG A 17 0.48 -3.78 -8.88
C ARG A 17 -0.81 -3.32 -8.20
N PRO A 18 -1.25 -4.01 -7.12
CA PRO A 18 -2.49 -3.66 -6.42
C PRO A 18 -2.52 -2.25 -5.84
N ASP A 19 -1.38 -1.72 -5.39
CA ASP A 19 -1.25 -0.36 -4.86
C ASP A 19 -1.43 0.70 -5.95
N ILE A 20 -0.87 0.47 -7.15
CA ILE A 20 -1.03 1.36 -8.32
C ILE A 20 -2.47 1.32 -8.82
N LEU A 21 -3.07 0.12 -8.95
CA LEU A 21 -4.47 -0.03 -9.32
C LEU A 21 -5.41 0.66 -8.32
N SER A 22 -5.13 0.54 -7.03
CA SER A 22 -5.90 1.23 -5.99
C SER A 22 -5.83 2.76 -6.15
N ALA A 23 -4.63 3.31 -6.34
CA ALA A 23 -4.44 4.74 -6.53
C ALA A 23 -5.12 5.25 -7.82
N GLU A 24 -5.09 4.46 -8.90
CA GLU A 24 -5.80 4.77 -10.16
C GLU A 24 -7.32 4.79 -9.96
N HIS A 25 -7.89 3.82 -9.25
CA HIS A 25 -9.31 3.78 -8.95
C HIS A 25 -9.76 4.93 -8.05
N ILE A 26 -8.93 5.35 -7.09
CA ILE A 26 -9.17 6.55 -6.28
C ILE A 26 -9.20 7.79 -7.17
N LEU A 27 -8.25 7.94 -8.09
CA LEU A 27 -8.23 9.05 -9.04
C LEU A 27 -9.48 9.06 -9.93
N LYS A 28 -9.91 7.92 -10.45
CA LYS A 28 -11.16 7.77 -11.21
C LYS A 28 -12.38 8.18 -10.39
N SER A 29 -12.44 7.76 -9.13
CA SER A 29 -13.52 8.13 -8.19
C SER A 29 -13.58 9.65 -7.96
N LYS A 30 -12.44 10.29 -7.69
CA LYS A 30 -12.37 11.75 -7.49
C LYS A 30 -12.73 12.52 -8.78
N ASN A 31 -12.36 12.01 -9.94
CA ASN A 31 -12.78 12.59 -11.21
C ASN A 31 -14.31 12.48 -11.42
N ALA A 32 -14.93 11.37 -11.04
CA ALA A 32 -16.38 11.20 -11.11
C ALA A 32 -17.11 12.17 -10.14
N ASN A 33 -16.53 12.47 -8.97
CA ASN A 33 -17.09 13.42 -8.00
C ASN A 33 -17.20 14.85 -8.57
N ILE A 34 -16.31 15.24 -9.51
CA ILE A 34 -16.47 16.52 -10.23
C ILE A 34 -17.77 16.55 -11.03
N GLY A 35 -18.14 15.42 -11.65
CA GLY A 35 -19.43 15.27 -12.34
C GLY A 35 -20.61 15.43 -11.39
N ALA A 36 -20.55 14.80 -10.22
CA ALA A 36 -21.57 14.92 -9.17
C ALA A 36 -21.67 16.37 -8.64
N ALA A 37 -20.53 17.04 -8.41
CA ALA A 37 -20.52 18.45 -8.00
C ALA A 37 -21.10 19.39 -9.06
N ARG A 38 -20.89 19.10 -10.36
CA ARG A 38 -21.54 19.83 -11.46
C ARG A 38 -23.03 19.56 -11.50
N ALA A 39 -23.47 18.34 -11.23
CA ALA A 39 -24.89 17.98 -11.19
C ALA A 39 -25.67 18.76 -10.12
N ALA A 40 -25.02 19.21 -9.03
CA ALA A 40 -25.63 20.02 -8.01
C ALA A 40 -26.12 21.42 -8.46
N PHE A 41 -25.70 21.90 -9.62
CA PHE A 41 -26.20 23.14 -10.24
C PHE A 41 -27.53 22.95 -10.99
N PHE A 42 -27.92 21.71 -11.27
CA PHE A 42 -29.15 21.41 -12.00
C PHE A 42 -30.31 21.13 -11.05
N PRO A 43 -31.56 21.23 -11.57
CA PRO A 43 -32.74 20.90 -10.79
C PRO A 43 -32.71 19.46 -10.27
N ARG A 44 -33.03 19.27 -9.00
CA ARG A 44 -33.24 17.93 -8.42
C ARG A 44 -34.70 17.54 -8.58
N ILE A 45 -34.95 16.44 -9.24
CA ILE A 45 -36.27 15.82 -9.40
C ILE A 45 -36.34 14.60 -8.51
N SER A 46 -37.34 14.55 -7.61
CA SER A 46 -37.63 13.39 -6.79
C SER A 46 -39.10 12.98 -6.91
N LEU A 47 -39.37 11.70 -6.85
CA LEU A 47 -40.68 11.11 -6.86
C LEU A 47 -40.86 10.27 -5.59
N THR A 48 -41.83 10.61 -4.76
CA THR A 48 -42.18 9.85 -3.58
C THR A 48 -43.51 9.15 -3.82
N ALA A 49 -43.54 7.84 -3.73
CA ALA A 49 -44.75 7.04 -3.76
C ALA A 49 -45.00 6.46 -2.37
N SER A 50 -46.22 6.59 -1.89
CA SER A 50 -46.67 6.01 -0.63
C SER A 50 -47.95 5.19 -0.84
N SER A 51 -48.04 4.07 -0.15
CA SER A 51 -49.24 3.26 -0.10
C SER A 51 -49.42 2.74 1.32
N GLY A 52 -50.64 2.83 1.83
CA GLY A 52 -50.90 2.45 3.21
C GLY A 52 -52.38 2.45 3.54
N ILE A 53 -52.69 2.32 4.81
CA ILE A 53 -54.05 2.39 5.35
C ILE A 53 -54.06 3.63 6.27
N ALA A 54 -55.08 4.48 6.10
CA ALA A 54 -55.29 5.66 6.98
C ALA A 54 -56.77 5.74 7.39
N SER A 55 -57.02 5.82 8.69
CA SER A 55 -58.36 5.96 9.25
C SER A 55 -58.34 6.93 10.45
N ASN A 56 -59.43 7.64 10.67
CA ASN A 56 -59.63 8.47 11.85
C ASN A 56 -59.96 7.66 13.11
N ASP A 57 -60.42 6.42 12.94
CA ASP A 57 -60.78 5.50 14.01
C ASP A 57 -59.90 4.25 13.99
N LEU A 58 -59.37 3.84 15.15
CA LEU A 58 -58.49 2.68 15.26
C LEU A 58 -59.23 1.36 14.89
N SER A 59 -60.53 1.28 15.19
CA SER A 59 -61.40 0.14 14.86
C SER A 59 -61.64 -0.04 13.36
N ALA A 60 -61.54 1.05 12.60
CA ALA A 60 -61.72 1.07 11.16
C ALA A 60 -60.46 0.88 10.36
N LEU A 61 -59.28 0.93 11.00
CA LEU A 61 -57.96 0.90 10.35
C LEU A 61 -57.69 -0.38 9.53
N PHE A 62 -58.31 -1.49 9.94
CA PHE A 62 -58.12 -2.79 9.26
C PHE A 62 -59.26 -3.14 8.30
N ASN A 63 -60.15 -2.23 8.02
CA ASN A 63 -61.20 -2.39 7.00
C ASN A 63 -60.65 -2.08 5.60
N ASN A 64 -60.93 -2.93 4.61
CA ASN A 64 -60.44 -2.81 3.23
C ASN A 64 -60.83 -1.49 2.51
N ASN A 65 -61.68 -0.67 3.06
CA ASN A 65 -62.11 0.61 2.46
C ASN A 65 -61.24 1.81 2.78
N TYR A 66 -60.18 1.65 3.57
CA TYR A 66 -59.30 2.74 4.01
C TYR A 66 -57.92 2.72 3.38
N ASN A 67 -57.78 2.05 2.25
CA ASN A 67 -56.53 2.05 1.47
C ASN A 67 -56.29 3.45 0.89
N THR A 68 -55.10 3.96 1.14
CA THR A 68 -54.64 5.22 0.58
C THR A 68 -53.38 5.04 -0.23
N TRP A 69 -53.27 5.72 -1.31
CA TRP A 69 -52.03 5.80 -2.08
C TRP A 69 -51.79 7.22 -2.56
N GLY A 70 -50.55 7.58 -2.74
CA GLY A 70 -50.16 8.88 -3.22
C GLY A 70 -48.85 8.86 -3.98
N ILE A 71 -48.72 9.72 -4.98
CA ILE A 71 -47.50 9.95 -5.75
C ILE A 71 -47.25 11.46 -5.72
N ILE A 72 -46.10 11.87 -5.18
CA ILE A 72 -45.74 13.27 -5.02
C ILE A 72 -44.46 13.53 -5.79
N PRO A 73 -44.52 14.12 -6.99
CA PRO A 73 -43.34 14.65 -7.66
C PRO A 73 -42.88 15.94 -6.97
N ASN A 74 -41.59 16.09 -6.77
CA ASN A 74 -40.98 17.29 -6.23
C ASN A 74 -39.81 17.74 -7.11
N ILE A 75 -39.79 19.01 -7.50
CA ILE A 75 -38.71 19.63 -8.28
C ILE A 75 -38.12 20.76 -7.43
N SER A 76 -36.83 20.67 -7.12
CA SER A 76 -36.09 21.68 -6.37
C SER A 76 -35.00 22.29 -7.25
N ILE A 77 -34.98 23.62 -7.37
CA ILE A 77 -33.99 24.34 -8.17
C ILE A 77 -33.21 25.28 -7.24
N PRO A 78 -31.88 25.07 -7.07
CA PRO A 78 -31.06 25.99 -6.30
C PRO A 78 -30.82 27.27 -7.10
N ARG A 79 -31.45 28.37 -6.73
CA ARG A 79 -31.28 29.69 -7.39
C ARG A 79 -30.19 30.54 -6.72
N PHE A 80 -30.08 30.45 -5.40
CA PHE A 80 -29.10 31.16 -4.60
C PHE A 80 -28.63 30.31 -3.43
N ASP A 81 -27.35 30.04 -3.39
CA ASP A 81 -26.69 29.17 -2.38
C ASP A 81 -25.45 29.83 -1.75
N ALA A 82 -25.33 31.16 -1.89
CA ALA A 82 -24.18 31.93 -1.42
C ALA A 82 -22.83 31.40 -1.87
N GLY A 83 -22.77 30.75 -3.05
CA GLY A 83 -21.54 30.21 -3.62
C GLY A 83 -21.18 28.80 -3.17
N LYS A 84 -22.02 28.13 -2.38
CA LYS A 84 -21.77 26.76 -1.86
C LYS A 84 -21.47 25.76 -2.96
N ASN A 85 -22.28 25.70 -4.02
CA ASN A 85 -22.07 24.75 -5.13
C ASN A 85 -20.77 25.05 -5.87
N LYS A 86 -20.42 26.34 -6.05
CA LYS A 86 -19.14 26.73 -6.67
C LYS A 86 -17.95 26.28 -5.83
N SER A 87 -17.98 26.52 -4.53
CA SER A 87 -16.90 26.11 -3.62
C SER A 87 -16.78 24.60 -3.55
N ASN A 88 -17.90 23.85 -3.54
CA ASN A 88 -17.87 22.38 -3.60
C ASN A 88 -17.27 21.87 -4.91
N LEU A 89 -17.54 22.51 -6.04
CA LEU A 89 -16.93 22.14 -7.32
C LEU A 89 -15.41 22.39 -7.31
N GLU A 90 -14.97 23.53 -6.78
CA GLU A 90 -13.53 23.83 -6.66
C GLU A 90 -12.84 22.85 -5.70
N MET A 91 -13.48 22.50 -4.58
CA MET A 91 -13.00 21.48 -3.68
C MET A 91 -12.87 20.11 -4.37
N SER A 92 -13.87 19.68 -5.15
CA SER A 92 -13.79 18.41 -5.91
C SER A 92 -12.68 18.41 -6.95
N LYS A 93 -12.37 19.54 -7.59
CA LYS A 93 -11.23 19.66 -8.49
C LYS A 93 -9.90 19.54 -7.74
N ALA A 94 -9.75 20.23 -6.61
CA ALA A 94 -8.55 20.14 -5.78
C ALA A 94 -8.32 18.71 -5.25
N GLU A 95 -9.39 18.02 -4.83
CA GLU A 95 -9.31 16.61 -4.42
C GLU A 95 -8.86 15.69 -5.55
N LYS A 96 -9.31 15.92 -6.79
CA LYS A 96 -8.84 15.18 -7.96
C LYS A 96 -7.34 15.43 -8.20
N ASP A 97 -6.88 16.68 -8.06
CA ASP A 97 -5.47 17.02 -8.24
C ASP A 97 -4.58 16.39 -7.15
N ILE A 98 -5.06 16.33 -5.90
CA ILE A 98 -4.40 15.59 -4.82
C ILE A 98 -4.32 14.09 -5.18
N ALA A 99 -5.41 13.49 -5.64
CA ALA A 99 -5.43 12.08 -6.03
C ALA A 99 -4.48 11.79 -7.20
N LEU A 100 -4.35 12.71 -8.16
CA LEU A 100 -3.37 12.61 -9.25
C LEU A 100 -1.94 12.60 -8.71
N LYS A 101 -1.61 13.51 -7.79
CA LYS A 101 -0.27 13.55 -7.18
C LYS A 101 0.03 12.31 -6.34
N THR A 102 -0.97 11.78 -5.65
CA THR A 102 -0.84 10.51 -4.91
C THR A 102 -0.59 9.34 -5.86
N TYR A 103 -1.26 9.27 -7.00
CA TYR A 103 -1.02 8.26 -8.03
C TYR A 103 0.41 8.36 -8.60
N GLU A 104 0.86 9.57 -8.96
CA GLU A 104 2.22 9.81 -9.44
C GLU A 104 3.26 9.39 -8.40
N GLN A 105 3.05 9.72 -7.12
CA GLN A 105 3.92 9.33 -6.01
C GLN A 105 3.99 7.81 -5.83
N THR A 106 2.85 7.13 -5.89
CA THR A 106 2.78 5.66 -5.78
C THR A 106 3.55 5.01 -6.92
N LEU A 107 3.40 5.53 -8.14
CA LEU A 107 4.12 5.05 -9.31
C LEU A 107 5.64 5.22 -9.15
N GLN A 108 6.08 6.42 -8.74
CA GLN A 108 7.51 6.70 -8.51
C GLN A 108 8.08 5.77 -7.43
N LYS A 109 7.35 5.59 -6.32
CA LYS A 109 7.76 4.68 -5.24
C LYS A 109 7.94 3.26 -5.74
N ALA A 110 7.01 2.76 -6.55
CA ALA A 110 7.10 1.42 -7.14
C ALA A 110 8.34 1.26 -8.05
N PHE A 111 8.69 2.29 -8.81
CA PHE A 111 9.92 2.29 -9.61
C PHE A 111 11.17 2.27 -8.74
N TYR A 112 11.23 3.08 -7.67
CA TYR A 112 12.36 3.09 -6.76
C TYR A 112 12.54 1.76 -6.05
N GLU A 113 11.46 1.13 -5.58
CA GLU A 113 11.50 -0.20 -4.96
C GLU A 113 12.15 -1.24 -5.89
N VAL A 114 11.76 -1.25 -7.17
CA VAL A 114 12.36 -2.17 -8.14
C VAL A 114 13.85 -1.86 -8.40
N LEU A 115 14.22 -0.59 -8.49
CA LEU A 115 15.62 -0.20 -8.67
C LEU A 115 16.49 -0.58 -7.47
N ASP A 116 15.96 -0.39 -6.25
CA ASP A 116 16.67 -0.75 -5.02
C ASP A 116 16.88 -2.28 -4.94
N GLU A 117 15.86 -3.07 -5.26
CA GLU A 117 15.97 -4.54 -5.28
C GLU A 117 16.96 -5.03 -6.36
N LEU A 118 16.98 -4.39 -7.53
CA LEU A 118 17.95 -4.70 -8.58
C LEU A 118 19.39 -4.35 -8.15
N ALA A 119 19.58 -3.23 -7.45
CA ALA A 119 20.86 -2.83 -6.91
C ALA A 119 21.35 -3.80 -5.82
N ILE A 120 20.48 -4.24 -4.91
CA ILE A 120 20.79 -5.27 -3.92
C ILE A 120 21.17 -6.57 -4.63
N LYS A 121 20.37 -7.02 -5.59
CA LYS A 121 20.60 -8.26 -6.35
C LYS A 121 21.96 -8.24 -7.08
N SER A 122 22.38 -7.10 -7.61
CA SER A 122 23.66 -6.98 -8.31
C SER A 122 24.88 -7.18 -7.39
N ASN A 123 24.76 -6.82 -6.11
CA ASN A 123 25.89 -6.80 -5.16
C ASN A 123 25.84 -7.94 -4.13
N ILE A 124 24.71 -8.66 -4.00
CA ILE A 124 24.51 -9.62 -2.91
C ILE A 124 25.48 -10.79 -3.00
N GLY A 125 25.80 -11.26 -4.21
CA GLY A 125 26.72 -12.36 -4.44
C GLY A 125 28.16 -12.05 -3.96
N GLU A 126 28.65 -10.84 -4.20
CA GLU A 126 29.97 -10.40 -3.76
C GLU A 126 30.00 -10.22 -2.22
N ARG A 127 28.91 -9.70 -1.65
CA ARG A 127 28.75 -9.59 -0.19
C ARG A 127 28.79 -10.95 0.48
N ILE A 128 28.05 -11.94 -0.02
CA ILE A 128 28.04 -13.31 0.52
C ILE A 128 29.45 -13.92 0.44
N TYR A 129 30.13 -13.80 -0.71
CA TYR A 129 31.50 -14.29 -0.85
C TYR A 129 32.47 -13.65 0.16
N SER A 130 32.36 -12.36 0.39
CA SER A 130 33.17 -11.62 1.36
C SER A 130 32.90 -12.08 2.80
N TYR A 131 31.63 -12.31 3.14
CA TYR A 131 31.25 -12.83 4.45
C TYR A 131 31.67 -14.30 4.67
N ASP A 132 31.60 -15.16 3.67
CA ASP A 132 32.13 -16.51 3.76
C ASP A 132 33.65 -16.53 4.11
N ASN A 133 34.41 -15.63 3.50
CA ASN A 133 35.84 -15.47 3.83
C ASN A 133 36.06 -14.91 5.24
N PHE A 134 35.22 -13.97 5.67
CA PHE A 134 35.23 -13.42 7.03
C PHE A 134 34.95 -14.49 8.09
N ILE A 135 33.96 -15.34 7.86
CA ILE A 135 33.65 -16.48 8.74
C ILE A 135 34.79 -17.47 8.81
N LYS A 136 35.42 -17.84 7.67
CA LYS A 136 36.59 -18.74 7.66
C LYS A 136 37.75 -18.16 8.50
N ALA A 137 38.00 -16.86 8.40
CA ALA A 137 39.04 -16.20 9.18
C ALA A 137 38.73 -16.22 10.68
N ASN A 138 37.47 -15.88 11.07
CA ASN A 138 37.04 -15.89 12.47
C ASN A 138 37.02 -17.31 13.06
N LYS A 139 36.62 -18.31 12.29
CA LYS A 139 36.70 -19.73 12.71
C LYS A 139 38.12 -20.15 13.03
N LYS A 140 39.06 -19.76 12.18
CA LYS A 140 40.49 -20.02 12.42
C LYS A 140 41.02 -19.27 13.65
N SER A 141 40.58 -18.03 13.88
CA SER A 141 40.89 -17.26 15.10
C SER A 141 40.37 -17.94 16.35
N TYR A 142 39.13 -18.42 16.33
CA TYR A 142 38.52 -19.15 17.45
C TYR A 142 39.29 -20.45 17.74
N GLU A 143 39.64 -21.24 16.69
CA GLU A 143 40.44 -22.47 16.85
C GLU A 143 41.83 -22.20 17.46
N LEU A 144 42.48 -21.10 17.05
CA LEU A 144 43.78 -20.69 17.62
C LEU A 144 43.65 -20.24 19.08
N ALA A 145 42.62 -19.42 19.40
CA ALA A 145 42.36 -19.00 20.77
C ALA A 145 42.10 -20.19 21.70
N ASN A 146 41.33 -21.18 21.24
CA ASN A 146 41.07 -22.39 22.01
C ASN A 146 42.37 -23.21 22.25
N LYS A 147 43.19 -23.39 21.23
CA LYS A 147 44.49 -24.06 21.39
C LYS A 147 45.42 -23.33 22.33
N SER A 148 45.50 -22.02 22.26
CA SER A 148 46.31 -21.18 23.16
C SER A 148 45.85 -21.32 24.62
N TYR A 149 44.54 -21.40 24.85
CA TYR A 149 43.98 -21.65 26.18
C TYR A 149 44.32 -23.05 26.68
N GLU A 150 44.18 -24.10 25.84
CA GLU A 150 44.52 -25.51 26.20
C GLU A 150 46.01 -25.67 26.57
N LEU A 151 46.88 -24.86 25.93
CA LEU A 151 48.31 -24.84 26.23
C LEU A 151 48.66 -23.92 27.45
N GLY A 152 47.65 -23.27 28.05
CA GLY A 152 47.86 -22.37 29.21
C GLY A 152 48.53 -21.04 28.86
N VAL A 153 48.56 -20.65 27.57
CA VAL A 153 49.21 -19.43 27.08
C VAL A 153 48.25 -18.21 27.09
N SER A 154 46.94 -18.47 26.97
CA SER A 154 45.92 -17.38 26.95
C SER A 154 44.79 -17.63 27.92
N SER A 155 44.01 -16.59 28.20
CA SER A 155 42.85 -16.67 29.09
C SER A 155 41.63 -17.25 28.38
N TYR A 156 40.70 -17.86 29.13
CA TYR A 156 39.42 -18.31 28.60
C TYR A 156 38.56 -17.18 28.05
N LEU A 157 38.77 -15.95 28.56
CA LEU A 157 38.09 -14.75 28.05
C LEU A 157 38.37 -14.54 26.55
N GLU A 158 39.61 -14.78 26.08
CA GLU A 158 39.94 -14.64 24.66
C GLU A 158 39.19 -15.65 23.80
N VAL A 159 38.98 -16.88 24.31
CA VAL A 159 38.17 -17.89 23.62
C VAL A 159 36.72 -17.42 23.48
N LEU A 160 36.15 -16.88 24.57
CA LEU A 160 34.76 -16.39 24.57
C LEU A 160 34.59 -15.21 23.61
N ILE A 161 35.56 -14.30 23.56
CA ILE A 161 35.54 -13.17 22.60
C ILE A 161 35.59 -13.66 21.18
N ALA A 162 36.50 -14.59 20.86
CA ALA A 162 36.60 -15.13 19.52
C ALA A 162 35.34 -15.94 19.11
N GLN A 163 34.74 -16.67 20.04
CA GLN A 163 33.48 -17.36 19.83
C GLN A 163 32.33 -16.40 19.55
N GLN A 164 32.23 -15.31 20.33
CA GLN A 164 31.19 -14.29 20.13
C GLN A 164 31.31 -13.61 18.76
N ILE A 165 32.54 -13.32 18.30
CA ILE A 165 32.79 -12.72 16.98
C ILE A 165 32.36 -13.69 15.89
N LEU A 166 32.74 -14.97 16.00
CA LEU A 166 32.35 -16.01 15.03
C LEU A 166 30.82 -16.16 14.96
N TYR A 167 30.16 -16.25 16.11
CA TYR A 167 28.70 -16.38 16.19
C TYR A 167 27.98 -15.19 15.52
N ASN A 168 28.43 -13.96 15.78
CA ASN A 168 27.88 -12.78 15.14
C ASN A 168 28.09 -12.76 13.62
N ALA A 169 29.26 -13.24 13.16
CA ALA A 169 29.53 -13.37 11.73
C ALA A 169 28.58 -14.39 11.06
N GLU A 170 28.33 -15.53 11.68
CA GLU A 170 27.41 -16.56 11.18
C GLU A 170 25.96 -16.06 11.12
N ILE A 171 25.51 -15.28 12.10
CA ILE A 171 24.16 -14.66 12.08
C ILE A 171 24.03 -13.67 10.90
N GLN A 172 25.06 -12.87 10.65
CA GLN A 172 25.04 -11.91 9.53
C GLN A 172 25.02 -12.62 8.18
N ASP A 173 25.76 -13.72 8.02
CA ASP A 173 25.73 -14.53 6.81
C ASP A 173 24.35 -15.13 6.54
N LEU A 174 23.70 -15.67 7.58
CA LEU A 174 22.31 -16.16 7.48
C LEU A 174 21.34 -15.06 7.04
N SER A 175 21.56 -13.83 7.54
CA SER A 175 20.74 -12.68 7.14
C SER A 175 20.94 -12.33 5.66
N LEU A 176 22.17 -12.36 5.16
CA LEU A 176 22.48 -12.13 3.74
C LEU A 176 21.92 -13.23 2.83
N LYS A 177 22.03 -14.50 3.24
CA LYS A 177 21.46 -15.63 2.49
C LYS A 177 19.94 -15.57 2.45
N ARG A 178 19.31 -15.09 3.52
CA ARG A 178 17.87 -14.81 3.54
C ARG A 178 17.50 -13.69 2.57
N GLU A 179 18.26 -12.58 2.56
CA GLU A 179 18.08 -11.46 1.64
C GLU A 179 18.21 -11.93 0.18
N GLU A 180 19.21 -12.76 -0.14
CA GLU A 180 19.36 -13.37 -1.46
C GLU A 180 18.15 -14.24 -1.86
N PHE A 181 17.60 -14.99 -0.90
CA PHE A 181 16.45 -15.84 -1.14
C PHE A 181 15.18 -15.04 -1.46
N TYR A 182 14.97 -13.90 -0.79
CA TYR A 182 13.82 -13.04 -1.07
C TYR A 182 13.94 -12.25 -2.38
N ASN A 183 15.18 -12.05 -2.88
CA ASN A 183 15.46 -11.31 -4.12
C ASN A 183 15.60 -12.23 -5.36
N LYS A 184 15.31 -13.51 -5.24
CA LYS A 184 15.26 -14.45 -6.36
C LYS A 184 13.93 -14.41 -7.11
#